data_c091b225a860128e3fe425f2ef6e97f2
#
_entry.id   c091b225a860128e3fe425f2ef6e97f2
#
_cell.length_a   1.000
_cell.length_b   1.000
_cell.length_c   1.000
_cell.angle_alpha   90.00
_cell.angle_beta   90.00
_cell.angle_gamma   90.00
#
_symmetry.space_group_name_H-M   'P 1'
#
loop_
_entity.id
_entity.type
_entity.pdbx_description
1 polymer ?
#
loop_
_entity_poly.entity_id
_entity_poly.type
_entity_poly.pdbx_seq_one_letter_code
_entity_poly.pdbx_strand_id
1 'polypeptide(L)'
;MWNPSIRKFKNLVLPCLTCRIESKNLVHGIAYHSQNNDFKILRLVTYELWAKAEVYTLSTDSWREVVIELEPQTRFIDHIPESYCLFHNGALHTILNSAVERGYILSFDVNDERFRKIMLPQSYFDVAFYSDIHIKSLAVIKGSLAFIVFCNNIDRLSGKCHIWVMREYGVLESWTRKSVPMDLVQDFYGCTDNGELLIENATGLVSLDHESLNANKLAIEDAQWMAYTPNSMESLVLLDGLNVSSEYED
;
A
#
# COMPACT_ATOMS: atom_id res chain seq x y z
N MET A 1 -4.21 -16.38 3.74
CA MET A 1 -5.34 -15.46 4.04
C MET A 1 -5.85 -15.77 5.43
N TRP A 2 -5.97 -14.80 6.30
CA TRP A 2 -6.43 -14.99 7.68
C TRP A 2 -7.59 -14.02 7.97
N ASN A 3 -8.63 -14.53 8.64
CA ASN A 3 -9.74 -13.72 9.11
C ASN A 3 -9.72 -13.67 10.65
N PRO A 4 -9.30 -12.53 11.25
CA PRO A 4 -9.19 -12.39 12.69
C PRO A 4 -10.53 -12.47 13.42
N SER A 5 -11.63 -12.05 12.79
CA SER A 5 -12.97 -12.06 13.40
C SER A 5 -13.47 -13.46 13.74
N ILE A 6 -13.10 -14.45 12.96
CA ILE A 6 -13.48 -15.86 13.17
C ILE A 6 -12.28 -16.76 13.51
N ARG A 7 -11.07 -16.19 13.63
CA ARG A 7 -9.81 -16.87 13.93
C ARG A 7 -9.53 -18.07 13.00
N LYS A 8 -9.81 -17.90 11.70
CA LYS A 8 -9.54 -18.92 10.69
C LYS A 8 -8.61 -18.40 9.62
N PHE A 9 -7.81 -19.29 9.07
CA PHE A 9 -6.98 -18.97 7.91
C PHE A 9 -7.20 -19.99 6.77
N LYS A 10 -6.94 -19.52 5.56
CA LYS A 10 -6.96 -20.35 4.36
C LYS A 10 -5.60 -20.27 3.68
N ASN A 11 -4.99 -21.43 3.45
CA ASN A 11 -3.80 -21.52 2.64
C ASN A 11 -4.19 -21.41 1.17
N LEU A 12 -3.57 -20.48 0.45
CA LEU A 12 -3.79 -20.29 -0.97
C LEU A 12 -2.71 -21.04 -1.75
N VAL A 13 -3.12 -21.90 -2.65
CA VAL A 13 -2.18 -22.55 -3.58
C VAL A 13 -1.74 -21.49 -4.58
N LEU A 14 -0.44 -21.19 -4.58
CA LEU A 14 0.13 -20.21 -5.52
C LEU A 14 0.16 -20.78 -6.93
N PRO A 15 -0.22 -20.01 -7.96
CA PRO A 15 -0.11 -20.45 -9.34
C PRO A 15 1.34 -20.71 -9.73
N CYS A 16 1.53 -21.70 -10.59
CA CYS A 16 2.86 -22.16 -11.01
C CYS A 16 3.68 -21.13 -11.82
N LEU A 17 3.06 -20.03 -12.25
CA LEU A 17 3.73 -18.99 -13.06
C LEU A 17 4.90 -18.29 -12.33
N THR A 18 4.83 -18.23 -11.01
CA THR A 18 5.88 -17.56 -10.20
C THR A 18 6.93 -18.51 -9.62
N CYS A 19 6.72 -19.83 -9.70
CA CYS A 19 7.69 -20.81 -9.18
C CYS A 19 8.94 -20.95 -10.05
N ARG A 20 8.96 -20.43 -11.26
CA ARG A 20 10.02 -20.66 -12.26
C ARG A 20 10.88 -19.44 -12.59
N ILE A 21 10.55 -18.26 -12.09
CA ILE A 21 11.23 -17.03 -12.48
C ILE A 21 11.61 -16.28 -11.21
N GLU A 22 12.86 -15.89 -11.10
CA GLU A 22 13.34 -15.00 -10.03
C GLU A 22 12.62 -13.64 -10.16
N SER A 23 11.54 -13.48 -9.40
CA SER A 23 10.81 -12.21 -9.32
C SER A 23 11.65 -11.20 -8.53
N LYS A 24 11.84 -10.00 -9.06
CA LYS A 24 12.54 -8.95 -8.32
C LYS A 24 11.70 -8.39 -7.17
N ASN A 25 10.41 -8.18 -7.42
CA ASN A 25 9.50 -7.65 -6.40
C ASN A 25 8.11 -8.28 -6.52
N LEU A 26 7.49 -8.48 -5.38
CA LEU A 26 6.14 -8.99 -5.24
C LEU A 26 5.30 -8.00 -4.43
N VAL A 27 4.20 -7.55 -5.00
CA VAL A 27 3.19 -6.74 -4.32
C VAL A 27 1.89 -7.49 -4.26
N HIS A 28 1.20 -7.39 -3.15
CA HIS A 28 -0.12 -8.00 -2.99
C HIS A 28 -1.07 -7.08 -2.23
N GLY A 29 -2.34 -7.26 -2.48
CA GLY A 29 -3.40 -6.55 -1.78
C GLY A 29 -4.67 -7.38 -1.76
N ILE A 30 -5.44 -7.23 -0.69
CA ILE A 30 -6.76 -7.84 -0.55
C ILE A 30 -7.82 -6.75 -0.64
N ALA A 31 -8.92 -7.04 -1.31
CA ALA A 31 -10.02 -6.12 -1.45
C ALA A 31 -11.37 -6.84 -1.46
N TYR A 32 -12.39 -6.13 -0.98
CA TYR A 32 -13.77 -6.58 -1.04
C TYR A 32 -14.41 -6.14 -2.36
N HIS A 33 -14.97 -7.10 -3.09
CA HIS A 33 -15.73 -6.91 -4.33
C HIS A 33 -17.21 -6.74 -4.01
N SER A 34 -17.66 -5.50 -3.88
CA SER A 34 -19.01 -5.18 -3.38
C SER A 34 -20.15 -5.68 -4.26
N GLN A 35 -19.96 -5.74 -5.58
CA GLN A 35 -21.01 -6.19 -6.51
C GLN A 35 -21.32 -7.69 -6.37
N ASN A 36 -20.33 -8.52 -6.07
CA ASN A 36 -20.48 -9.95 -5.97
C ASN A 36 -20.42 -10.46 -4.52
N ASN A 37 -20.30 -9.57 -3.54
CA ASN A 37 -20.12 -9.92 -2.13
C ASN A 37 -18.98 -10.93 -1.92
N ASP A 38 -17.82 -10.66 -2.48
CA ASP A 38 -16.69 -11.58 -2.54
C ASP A 38 -15.38 -10.86 -2.18
N PHE A 39 -14.32 -11.62 -1.96
CA PHE A 39 -12.98 -11.08 -1.75
C PHE A 39 -12.07 -11.42 -2.93
N LYS A 40 -11.27 -10.46 -3.34
CA LYS A 40 -10.21 -10.63 -4.33
C LYS A 40 -8.85 -10.32 -3.74
N ILE A 41 -7.84 -11.07 -4.17
CA ILE A 41 -6.46 -10.77 -3.88
C ILE A 41 -5.78 -10.45 -5.20
N LEU A 42 -5.25 -9.24 -5.30
CA LEU A 42 -4.35 -8.87 -6.38
C LEU A 42 -2.94 -9.29 -6.01
N ARG A 43 -2.24 -9.89 -6.95
CA ARG A 43 -0.81 -10.17 -6.90
C ARG A 43 -0.15 -9.54 -8.11
N LEU A 44 0.81 -8.67 -7.87
CA LEU A 44 1.59 -8.02 -8.90
C LEU A 44 3.04 -8.48 -8.78
N VAL A 45 3.56 -9.10 -9.84
CA VAL A 45 4.92 -9.60 -9.90
C VAL A 45 5.69 -8.78 -10.92
N THR A 46 6.78 -8.17 -10.49
CA THR A 46 7.63 -7.38 -11.39
C THR A 46 8.92 -8.09 -11.73
N TYR A 47 9.32 -7.91 -12.95
CA TYR A 47 10.57 -8.35 -13.54
C TYR A 47 11.32 -7.11 -14.04
N GLU A 48 12.55 -7.27 -14.53
CA GLU A 48 13.38 -6.13 -14.97
C GLU A 48 12.68 -5.20 -15.99
N LEU A 49 11.89 -5.75 -16.90
CA LEU A 49 11.32 -5.01 -18.02
C LEU A 49 9.80 -5.14 -18.15
N TRP A 50 9.14 -5.89 -17.30
CA TRP A 50 7.70 -6.14 -17.40
C TRP A 50 7.10 -6.55 -16.06
N ALA A 51 5.78 -6.47 -15.95
CA ALA A 51 5.02 -6.93 -14.80
C ALA A 51 3.89 -7.85 -15.22
N LYS A 52 3.54 -8.77 -14.34
CA LYS A 52 2.34 -9.61 -14.45
C LYS A 52 1.43 -9.36 -13.26
N ALA A 53 0.13 -9.39 -13.53
CA ALA A 53 -0.89 -9.31 -12.51
C ALA A 53 -1.72 -10.59 -12.50
N GLU A 54 -1.99 -11.08 -11.31
CA GLU A 54 -2.85 -12.23 -11.06
C GLU A 54 -3.90 -11.86 -10.02
N VAL A 55 -5.13 -12.32 -10.21
CA VAL A 55 -6.23 -12.11 -9.28
C VAL A 55 -6.73 -13.46 -8.78
N TYR A 56 -6.75 -13.61 -7.47
CA TYR A 56 -7.46 -14.69 -6.81
C TYR A 56 -8.87 -14.24 -6.45
N THR A 57 -9.84 -15.10 -6.68
CA THR A 57 -11.23 -14.87 -6.30
C THR A 57 -11.65 -15.92 -5.27
N LEU A 58 -12.11 -15.47 -4.09
CA LEU A 58 -12.37 -16.37 -2.96
C LEU A 58 -13.49 -17.36 -3.26
N SER A 59 -14.58 -16.92 -3.87
CA SER A 59 -15.75 -17.78 -4.18
C SER A 59 -15.45 -18.87 -5.20
N THR A 60 -14.50 -18.65 -6.11
CA THR A 60 -14.10 -19.65 -7.12
C THR A 60 -12.85 -20.43 -6.73
N ASP A 61 -12.22 -20.06 -5.62
CA ASP A 61 -10.96 -20.65 -5.12
C ASP A 61 -9.88 -20.79 -6.21
N SER A 62 -9.75 -19.77 -7.05
CA SER A 62 -8.89 -19.87 -8.22
C SER A 62 -8.16 -18.56 -8.53
N TRP A 63 -6.95 -18.70 -9.09
CA TRP A 63 -6.15 -17.62 -9.64
C TRP A 63 -6.37 -17.49 -11.14
N ARG A 64 -6.30 -16.28 -11.66
CA ARG A 64 -6.24 -15.99 -13.09
C ARG A 64 -5.34 -14.80 -13.39
N GLU A 65 -4.75 -14.80 -14.56
CA GLU A 65 -3.94 -13.67 -15.03
C GLU A 65 -4.88 -12.52 -15.48
N VAL A 66 -4.47 -11.29 -15.16
CA VAL A 66 -5.14 -10.06 -15.59
C VAL A 66 -4.14 -9.23 -16.36
N VAL A 67 -4.58 -8.72 -17.53
CA VAL A 67 -3.70 -7.93 -18.39
C VAL A 67 -3.56 -6.52 -17.84
N ILE A 68 -2.31 -6.06 -17.73
CA ILE A 68 -2.00 -4.68 -17.41
C ILE A 68 -2.00 -3.87 -18.69
N GLU A 69 -3.17 -3.33 -19.05
CA GLU A 69 -3.34 -2.48 -20.24
C GLU A 69 -2.85 -1.06 -19.98
N LEU A 70 -1.53 -0.89 -19.89
CA LEU A 70 -0.90 0.42 -19.80
C LEU A 70 -0.13 0.71 -21.08
N GLU A 71 0.06 1.99 -21.38
CA GLU A 71 0.81 2.40 -22.57
C GLU A 71 2.21 1.78 -22.60
N PRO A 72 2.77 1.50 -23.81
CA PRO A 72 4.05 0.78 -23.95
C PRO A 72 5.23 1.39 -23.17
N GLN A 73 5.18 2.69 -22.91
CA GLN A 73 6.20 3.44 -22.17
C GLN A 73 6.19 3.18 -20.67
N THR A 74 5.08 2.63 -20.14
CA THR A 74 4.93 2.31 -18.71
C THR A 74 5.45 0.91 -18.33
N ARG A 75 5.97 0.16 -19.28
CA ARG A 75 6.45 -1.22 -19.07
C ARG A 75 7.74 -1.34 -18.25
N PHE A 76 8.46 -0.25 -18.05
CA PHE A 76 9.70 -0.23 -17.27
C PHE A 76 9.37 0.06 -15.80
N ILE A 77 9.05 -0.97 -15.06
CA ILE A 77 8.82 -0.89 -13.61
C ILE A 77 10.15 -1.15 -12.93
N ASP A 78 10.85 -0.09 -12.55
CA ASP A 78 12.19 -0.20 -11.98
C ASP A 78 12.19 -0.70 -10.55
N HIS A 79 11.22 -0.26 -9.75
CA HIS A 79 11.14 -0.62 -8.34
C HIS A 79 9.73 -0.36 -7.80
N ILE A 80 9.20 -1.33 -7.05
CA ILE A 80 8.01 -1.15 -6.24
C ILE A 80 8.49 -1.02 -4.79
N PRO A 81 8.39 0.17 -4.18
CA PRO A 81 8.94 0.39 -2.85
C PRO A 81 8.18 -0.34 -1.75
N GLU A 82 6.92 -0.70 -1.98
CA GLU A 82 6.06 -1.35 -1.00
C GLU A 82 5.61 -2.74 -1.45
N SER A 83 5.53 -3.65 -0.49
CA SER A 83 5.05 -5.02 -0.73
C SER A 83 3.52 -5.14 -0.71
N TYR A 84 2.79 -4.06 -0.41
CA TYR A 84 1.35 -4.06 -0.20
C TYR A 84 0.64 -3.00 -1.03
N CYS A 85 -0.63 -3.33 -1.43
CA CYS A 85 -1.52 -2.36 -2.02
C CYS A 85 -2.43 -1.75 -0.95
N LEU A 86 -2.63 -0.44 -1.02
CA LEU A 86 -3.64 0.27 -0.25
C LEU A 86 -5.01 0.08 -0.89
N PHE A 87 -6.00 -0.44 -0.15
CA PHE A 87 -7.39 -0.47 -0.61
C PHE A 87 -8.10 0.85 -0.28
N HIS A 88 -8.61 1.52 -1.30
CA HIS A 88 -9.37 2.75 -1.17
C HIS A 88 -10.30 2.94 -2.37
N ASN A 89 -11.49 3.46 -2.14
CA ASN A 89 -12.48 3.80 -3.18
C ASN A 89 -12.73 2.66 -4.20
N GLY A 90 -12.87 1.42 -3.72
CA GLY A 90 -13.13 0.24 -4.56
C GLY A 90 -11.93 -0.24 -5.39
N ALA A 91 -10.74 0.29 -5.16
CA ALA A 91 -9.53 -0.05 -5.89
C ALA A 91 -8.33 -0.33 -4.98
N LEU A 92 -7.40 -1.13 -5.47
CA LEU A 92 -6.10 -1.38 -4.87
C LEU A 92 -5.03 -0.48 -5.50
N HIS A 93 -4.26 0.21 -4.67
CA HIS A 93 -3.29 1.21 -5.12
C HIS A 93 -1.88 0.81 -4.71
N THR A 94 -0.91 1.00 -5.60
CA THR A 94 0.53 0.87 -5.30
C THR A 94 1.33 1.93 -6.05
N ILE A 95 2.46 2.34 -5.49
CA ILE A 95 3.36 3.28 -6.14
C ILE A 95 4.26 2.50 -7.11
N LEU A 96 4.35 2.96 -8.34
CA LEU A 96 5.31 2.44 -9.31
C LEU A 96 6.34 3.52 -9.65
N ASN A 97 7.61 3.14 -9.57
CA ASN A 97 8.68 3.94 -10.13
C ASN A 97 8.96 3.45 -11.56
N SER A 98 9.15 4.36 -12.47
CA SER A 98 9.52 4.06 -13.85
C SER A 98 10.80 4.81 -14.20
N ALA A 99 11.73 4.15 -14.87
CA ALA A 99 12.95 4.78 -15.35
C ALA A 99 12.68 5.86 -16.41
N VAL A 100 11.56 5.72 -17.13
CA VAL A 100 11.17 6.64 -18.22
C VAL A 100 10.22 7.71 -17.72
N GLU A 101 9.30 7.35 -16.84
CA GLU A 101 8.31 8.24 -16.25
C GLU A 101 8.63 8.45 -14.76
N ARG A 102 8.40 9.65 -14.27
CA ARG A 102 8.77 10.09 -12.91
C ARG A 102 7.98 9.40 -11.77
N GLY A 103 7.43 8.20 -12.01
CA GLY A 103 6.61 7.47 -11.06
C GLY A 103 5.12 7.88 -11.09
N TYR A 104 4.26 6.95 -10.73
CA TYR A 104 2.81 7.11 -10.68
C TYR A 104 2.20 6.10 -9.71
N ILE A 105 0.94 6.28 -9.37
CA ILE A 105 0.16 5.31 -8.62
C ILE A 105 -0.57 4.41 -9.62
N LEU A 106 -0.33 3.11 -9.55
CA LEU A 106 -1.12 2.12 -10.24
C LEU A 106 -2.35 1.81 -9.39
N SER A 107 -3.54 1.99 -9.97
CA SER A 107 -4.82 1.67 -9.37
C SER A 107 -5.45 0.50 -10.09
N PHE A 108 -5.85 -0.54 -9.36
CA PHE A 108 -6.60 -1.69 -9.86
C PHE A 108 -8.02 -1.64 -9.33
N ASP A 109 -8.98 -1.33 -10.19
CA ASP A 109 -10.41 -1.34 -9.85
C ASP A 109 -10.86 -2.80 -9.63
N VAL A 110 -11.43 -3.08 -8.46
CA VAL A 110 -11.78 -4.45 -8.04
C VAL A 110 -13.04 -4.96 -8.72
N ASN A 111 -13.93 -4.06 -9.16
CA ASN A 111 -15.20 -4.42 -9.78
C ASN A 111 -15.05 -4.68 -11.29
N ASP A 112 -14.40 -3.78 -12.02
CA ASP A 112 -14.21 -3.93 -13.46
C ASP A 112 -12.87 -4.60 -13.84
N GLU A 113 -11.99 -4.82 -12.84
CA GLU A 113 -10.68 -5.46 -12.95
C GLU A 113 -9.76 -4.79 -13.98
N ARG A 114 -9.82 -3.48 -14.02
CA ARG A 114 -8.99 -2.66 -14.89
C ARG A 114 -7.95 -1.89 -14.12
N PHE A 115 -6.79 -1.81 -14.73
CA PHE A 115 -5.72 -0.95 -14.26
C PHE A 115 -5.90 0.47 -14.78
N ARG A 116 -5.66 1.44 -13.90
CA ARG A 116 -5.64 2.87 -14.21
C ARG A 116 -4.41 3.51 -13.61
N LYS A 117 -3.97 4.59 -14.22
CA LYS A 117 -2.84 5.38 -13.78
C LYS A 117 -3.32 6.66 -13.12
N ILE A 118 -2.85 6.92 -11.89
CA ILE A 118 -3.04 8.18 -11.18
C ILE A 118 -1.68 8.85 -11.11
N MET A 119 -1.57 10.05 -11.67
CA MET A 119 -0.31 10.79 -11.69
C MET A 119 0.02 11.33 -10.30
N LEU A 120 1.30 11.24 -9.92
CA LEU A 120 1.80 11.90 -8.71
C LEU A 120 1.78 13.42 -8.86
N PRO A 121 1.64 14.16 -7.74
CA PRO A 121 1.59 15.61 -7.78
C PRO A 121 2.89 16.20 -8.35
N GLN A 122 2.78 17.24 -9.20
CA GLN A 122 3.94 17.87 -9.85
C GLN A 122 4.97 18.35 -8.82
N SER A 123 4.50 18.94 -7.72
CA SER A 123 5.38 19.46 -6.64
C SER A 123 6.14 18.36 -5.87
N TYR A 124 5.81 17.07 -6.06
CA TYR A 124 6.61 15.97 -5.53
C TYR A 124 7.97 15.89 -6.23
N PHE A 125 8.04 16.14 -7.52
CA PHE A 125 9.29 16.04 -8.28
C PHE A 125 10.30 17.08 -7.86
N ASP A 126 9.84 18.25 -7.40
CA ASP A 126 10.71 19.26 -6.80
C ASP A 126 11.31 18.76 -5.48
N VAL A 127 10.49 18.12 -4.63
CA VAL A 127 10.97 17.48 -3.39
C VAL A 127 11.98 16.38 -3.70
N ALA A 128 11.65 15.49 -4.65
CA ALA A 128 12.50 14.36 -5.02
C ALA A 128 13.86 14.79 -5.58
N PHE A 129 13.94 15.97 -6.21
CA PHE A 129 15.18 16.48 -6.75
C PHE A 129 16.12 17.10 -5.68
N TYR A 130 15.53 17.71 -4.64
CA TYR A 130 16.28 18.49 -3.63
C TYR A 130 16.38 17.83 -2.26
N SER A 131 15.83 16.63 -2.06
CA SER A 131 15.74 16.01 -0.75
C SER A 131 16.12 14.55 -0.77
N ASP A 132 16.77 14.08 0.29
CA ASP A 132 17.03 12.65 0.51
C ASP A 132 15.74 12.00 0.98
N ILE A 133 15.03 11.35 0.05
CA ILE A 133 13.81 10.62 0.33
C ILE A 133 14.17 9.30 0.99
N HIS A 134 13.62 9.07 2.19
CA HIS A 134 13.78 7.84 2.94
C HIS A 134 12.61 6.88 2.72
N ILE A 135 11.37 7.36 2.90
CA ILE A 135 10.16 6.54 2.75
C ILE A 135 9.18 7.24 1.82
N LYS A 136 8.52 6.45 0.95
CA LYS A 136 7.36 6.86 0.15
C LYS A 136 6.24 5.88 0.41
N SER A 137 5.06 6.36 0.74
CA SER A 137 3.91 5.51 1.04
C SER A 137 2.58 6.12 0.62
N LEU A 138 1.58 5.26 0.47
CA LEU A 138 0.19 5.65 0.30
C LEU A 138 -0.57 5.44 1.61
N ALA A 139 -1.53 6.32 1.88
CA ALA A 139 -2.41 6.20 3.01
C ALA A 139 -3.80 6.74 2.67
N VAL A 140 -4.75 6.52 3.57
CA VAL A 140 -6.05 7.20 3.55
C VAL A 140 -6.09 8.19 4.70
N ILE A 141 -6.23 9.47 4.41
CA ILE A 141 -6.35 10.53 5.41
C ILE A 141 -7.75 11.13 5.30
N LYS A 142 -8.55 10.98 6.36
CA LYS A 142 -9.93 11.49 6.43
C LYS A 142 -10.75 11.13 5.17
N GLY A 143 -10.64 9.87 4.72
CA GLY A 143 -11.37 9.34 3.56
C GLY A 143 -10.82 9.75 2.19
N SER A 144 -9.66 10.39 2.11
CA SER A 144 -9.03 10.78 0.86
C SER A 144 -7.70 10.04 0.64
N LEU A 145 -7.39 9.71 -0.62
CA LEU A 145 -6.10 9.15 -0.99
C LEU A 145 -4.98 10.15 -0.68
N ALA A 146 -3.98 9.71 0.04
CA ALA A 146 -2.82 10.51 0.39
C ALA A 146 -1.53 9.85 -0.09
N PHE A 147 -0.59 10.68 -0.57
CA PHE A 147 0.78 10.31 -0.88
C PHE A 147 1.70 10.99 0.13
N ILE A 148 2.49 10.19 0.83
CA ILE A 148 3.32 10.63 1.95
C ILE A 148 4.78 10.34 1.63
N VAL A 149 5.63 11.32 1.89
CA VAL A 149 7.07 11.23 1.66
C VAL A 149 7.81 11.74 2.88
N PHE A 150 8.66 10.89 3.44
CA PHE A 150 9.57 11.24 4.52
C PHE A 150 10.97 11.50 3.98
N CYS A 151 11.50 12.65 4.32
CA CYS A 151 12.86 13.07 3.98
C CYS A 151 13.65 13.22 5.27
N ASN A 152 14.69 12.43 5.43
CA ASN A 152 15.57 12.46 6.60
C ASN A 152 16.84 13.27 6.28
N ASN A 153 17.23 14.17 7.18
CA ASN A 153 18.53 14.82 7.16
C ASN A 153 19.36 14.31 8.35
N ILE A 154 20.19 13.33 8.07
CA ILE A 154 20.98 12.63 9.10
C ILE A 154 21.96 13.59 9.78
N ASP A 155 22.59 14.51 9.04
CA ASP A 155 23.57 15.46 9.58
C ASP A 155 22.96 16.42 10.61
N ARG A 156 21.68 16.76 10.44
CA ARG A 156 20.94 17.65 11.34
C ARG A 156 20.07 16.91 12.35
N LEU A 157 20.04 15.58 12.32
CA LEU A 157 19.15 14.73 13.15
C LEU A 157 17.69 15.20 13.08
N SER A 158 17.26 15.61 11.89
CA SER A 158 15.93 16.16 11.65
C SER A 158 15.34 15.60 10.36
N GLY A 159 14.03 15.66 10.25
CA GLY A 159 13.32 15.20 9.08
C GLY A 159 12.22 16.16 8.65
N LYS A 160 11.60 15.82 7.56
CA LYS A 160 10.42 16.51 7.05
C LYS A 160 9.48 15.49 6.41
N CYS A 161 8.22 15.56 6.79
CA CYS A 161 7.15 14.82 6.12
C CYS A 161 6.43 15.75 5.14
N HIS A 162 6.30 15.29 3.91
CA HIS A 162 5.47 15.91 2.90
C HIS A 162 4.25 15.05 2.67
N ILE A 163 3.07 15.63 2.83
CA ILE A 163 1.78 14.98 2.70
C ILE A 163 1.02 15.64 1.56
N TRP A 164 0.68 14.88 0.53
CA TRP A 164 -0.24 15.30 -0.52
C TRP A 164 -1.54 14.55 -0.34
N VAL A 165 -2.65 15.27 -0.26
CA VAL A 165 -3.99 14.72 -0.15
C VAL A 165 -4.76 15.04 -1.43
N MET A 166 -5.32 14.01 -2.06
CA MET A 166 -6.14 14.15 -3.27
C MET A 166 -7.58 14.46 -2.86
N ARG A 167 -8.03 15.68 -3.09
CA ARG A 167 -9.38 16.12 -2.70
C ARG A 167 -10.49 15.54 -3.59
N GLU A 168 -10.17 15.32 -4.86
CA GLU A 168 -11.06 14.69 -5.82
C GLU A 168 -10.33 13.51 -6.46
N TYR A 169 -10.86 12.30 -6.21
CA TYR A 169 -10.19 11.06 -6.59
C TYR A 169 -9.93 10.95 -8.09
N GLY A 170 -8.67 10.71 -8.46
CA GLY A 170 -8.23 10.58 -9.85
C GLY A 170 -7.95 11.90 -10.56
N VAL A 171 -8.20 13.07 -9.92
CA VAL A 171 -7.98 14.39 -10.52
C VAL A 171 -6.63 14.94 -10.07
N LEU A 172 -5.69 15.08 -11.02
CA LEU A 172 -4.30 15.50 -10.75
C LEU A 172 -4.22 16.87 -10.04
N GLU A 173 -5.03 17.81 -10.48
CA GLU A 173 -5.04 19.20 -9.98
C GLU A 173 -5.62 19.30 -8.56
N SER A 174 -6.27 18.24 -8.08
CA SER A 174 -6.87 18.21 -6.74
C SER A 174 -5.88 17.92 -5.61
N TRP A 175 -4.63 17.55 -5.93
CA TRP A 175 -3.60 17.35 -4.93
C TRP A 175 -3.30 18.63 -4.15
N THR A 176 -3.41 18.55 -2.83
CA THR A 176 -3.03 19.63 -1.91
C THR A 176 -1.87 19.18 -1.05
N ARG A 177 -0.86 20.03 -0.90
CA ARG A 177 0.36 19.71 -0.15
C ARG A 177 0.40 20.35 1.21
N LYS A 178 0.83 19.59 2.21
CA LYS A 178 1.29 20.06 3.52
C LYS A 178 2.70 19.52 3.78
N SER A 179 3.53 20.30 4.46
CA SER A 179 4.86 19.88 4.89
C SER A 179 4.99 20.10 6.39
N VAL A 180 5.45 19.06 7.07
CA VAL A 180 5.52 19.00 8.54
C VAL A 180 6.97 18.73 8.94
N PRO A 181 7.62 19.59 9.76
CA PRO A 181 8.91 19.27 10.36
C PRO A 181 8.72 18.16 11.39
N MET A 182 9.69 17.25 11.49
CA MET A 182 9.64 16.13 12.44
C MET A 182 11.02 15.61 12.77
N ASP A 183 11.11 14.73 13.72
CA ASP A 183 12.29 13.94 14.01
C ASP A 183 12.55 12.92 12.88
N LEU A 184 13.72 12.28 12.91
CA LEU A 184 14.04 11.21 11.97
C LEU A 184 13.02 10.08 12.11
N VAL A 185 12.42 9.69 11.00
CA VAL A 185 11.49 8.56 10.90
C VAL A 185 12.24 7.35 10.41
N GLN A 186 12.10 6.23 11.10
CA GLN A 186 12.69 4.94 10.73
C GLN A 186 11.73 4.16 9.84
N ASP A 187 10.45 4.07 10.26
CA ASP A 187 9.40 3.37 9.54
C ASP A 187 8.06 4.09 9.61
N PHE A 188 7.20 3.80 8.62
CA PHE A 188 5.83 4.30 8.53
C PHE A 188 4.87 3.12 8.36
N TYR A 189 3.90 3.00 9.26
CA TYR A 189 2.97 1.88 9.34
C TYR A 189 1.56 2.19 8.81
N GLY A 190 1.28 3.42 8.45
CA GLY A 190 -0.03 3.84 7.96
C GLY A 190 -0.61 5.03 8.71
N CYS A 191 -1.93 5.21 8.61
CA CYS A 191 -2.67 6.27 9.30
C CYS A 191 -3.82 5.67 10.11
N THR A 192 -4.14 6.31 11.24
CA THR A 192 -5.38 6.04 11.96
C THR A 192 -6.58 6.61 11.19
N ASP A 193 -7.81 6.20 11.57
CA ASP A 193 -9.04 6.73 10.99
C ASP A 193 -9.18 8.25 11.15
N ASN A 194 -8.59 8.81 12.21
CA ASN A 194 -8.52 10.25 12.45
C ASN A 194 -7.47 10.97 11.56
N GLY A 195 -6.66 10.21 10.82
CA GLY A 195 -5.61 10.74 9.94
C GLY A 195 -4.28 11.02 10.66
N GLU A 196 -4.07 10.49 11.88
CA GLU A 196 -2.78 10.54 12.54
C GLU A 196 -1.81 9.57 11.88
N LEU A 197 -0.54 9.97 11.73
CA LEU A 197 0.50 9.13 11.16
C LEU A 197 1.02 8.14 12.21
N LEU A 198 1.06 6.86 11.89
CA LEU A 198 1.71 5.83 12.69
C LEU A 198 3.14 5.67 12.20
N ILE A 199 4.10 6.16 12.99
CA ILE A 199 5.51 6.19 12.62
C ILE A 199 6.38 5.59 13.73
N GLU A 200 7.51 5.06 13.35
CA GLU A 200 8.59 4.69 14.28
C GLU A 200 9.72 5.71 14.21
N ASN A 201 10.15 6.16 15.34
CA ASN A 201 11.31 7.04 15.51
C ASN A 201 12.20 6.55 16.64
N ALA A 202 13.23 7.29 17.00
CA ALA A 202 14.15 6.93 18.08
C ALA A 202 13.49 6.70 19.46
N THR A 203 12.26 7.16 19.66
CA THR A 203 11.50 6.97 20.91
C THR A 203 10.57 5.77 20.89
N GLY A 204 10.45 5.09 19.73
CA GLY A 204 9.58 3.96 19.44
C GLY A 204 8.38 4.33 18.56
N LEU A 205 7.34 3.50 18.61
CA LEU A 205 6.12 3.73 17.86
C LEU A 205 5.31 4.90 18.42
N VAL A 206 4.97 5.85 17.56
CA VAL A 206 4.17 7.03 17.92
C VAL A 206 3.02 7.25 16.93
N SER A 207 1.90 7.75 17.46
CA SER A 207 0.82 8.33 16.66
C SER A 207 1.02 9.84 16.62
N LEU A 208 1.23 10.42 15.43
CA LEU A 208 1.49 11.84 15.22
C LEU A 208 0.31 12.50 14.51
N ASP A 209 -0.35 13.43 15.16
CA ASP A 209 -1.28 14.32 14.49
C ASP A 209 -0.50 15.38 13.68
N HIS A 210 -0.56 15.26 12.38
CA HIS A 210 0.14 16.15 11.45
C HIS A 210 -0.44 17.57 11.39
N GLU A 211 -1.59 17.83 12.00
CA GLU A 211 -2.21 19.14 12.08
C GLU A 211 -1.75 19.92 13.31
N SER A 212 -1.82 19.31 14.49
CA SER A 212 -1.44 19.91 15.78
C SER A 212 0.02 19.66 16.16
N LEU A 213 0.73 18.73 15.51
CA LEU A 213 2.06 18.22 15.81
C LEU A 213 2.15 17.51 17.17
N ASN A 214 1.01 17.12 17.72
CA ASN A 214 0.97 16.31 18.94
C ASN A 214 1.36 14.87 18.61
N ALA A 215 2.32 14.34 19.35
CA ALA A 215 2.78 12.97 19.22
C ALA A 215 2.45 12.19 20.50
N ASN A 216 1.77 11.06 20.34
CA ASN A 216 1.43 10.16 21.42
C ASN A 216 2.24 8.86 21.26
N LYS A 217 3.06 8.54 22.27
CA LYS A 217 3.79 7.27 22.27
C LYS A 217 2.82 6.12 22.50
N LEU A 218 2.88 5.13 21.65
CA LEU A 218 2.11 3.90 21.78
C LEU A 218 2.93 2.87 22.57
N ALA A 219 2.31 2.28 23.60
CA ALA A 219 2.95 1.27 24.44
C ALA A 219 2.93 -0.11 23.75
N ILE A 220 3.45 -0.19 22.54
CA ILE A 220 3.62 -1.43 21.76
C ILE A 220 5.11 -1.72 21.73
N GLU A 221 5.50 -2.82 22.37
CA GLU A 221 6.88 -3.31 22.32
C GLU A 221 7.08 -4.08 21.00
N ASP A 222 8.32 -4.06 20.48
CA ASP A 222 8.72 -4.78 19.26
C ASP A 222 7.90 -4.41 17.99
N ALA A 223 7.59 -3.13 17.82
CA ALA A 223 6.89 -2.62 16.64
C ALA A 223 7.61 -2.94 15.31
N GLN A 224 8.91 -3.22 15.35
CA GLN A 224 9.71 -3.67 14.20
C GLN A 224 9.18 -4.93 13.49
N TRP A 225 8.30 -5.69 14.13
CA TRP A 225 7.61 -6.84 13.51
C TRP A 225 6.32 -6.44 12.78
N MET A 226 5.87 -5.20 12.93
CA MET A 226 4.72 -4.67 12.20
C MET A 226 5.16 -4.34 10.77
N ALA A 227 4.51 -4.94 9.80
CA ALA A 227 4.82 -4.64 8.39
C ALA A 227 3.96 -3.47 7.89
N TYR A 228 2.66 -3.55 8.07
CA TYR A 228 1.69 -2.55 7.60
C TYR A 228 0.39 -2.72 8.39
N THR A 229 -0.23 -1.63 8.77
CA THR A 229 -1.51 -1.64 9.49
C THR A 229 -2.65 -1.19 8.57
N PRO A 230 -3.20 -2.07 7.71
CA PRO A 230 -4.39 -1.73 6.95
C PRO A 230 -5.58 -1.62 7.90
N ASN A 231 -6.53 -0.75 7.57
CA ASN A 231 -7.81 -0.74 8.26
C ASN A 231 -8.46 -2.12 8.11
N SER A 232 -8.69 -2.77 9.24
CA SER A 232 -9.36 -4.06 9.29
C SER A 232 -10.85 -3.83 9.12
N MET A 233 -11.44 -4.43 8.07
CA MET A 233 -12.90 -4.57 8.01
C MET A 233 -13.30 -5.84 8.72
N GLU A 234 -14.17 -5.73 9.72
CA GLU A 234 -14.79 -6.92 10.32
C GLU A 234 -15.57 -7.68 9.26
N SER A 235 -15.30 -8.97 9.14
CA SER A 235 -15.95 -9.83 8.18
C SER A 235 -16.28 -11.18 8.78
N LEU A 236 -17.52 -11.60 8.60
CA LEU A 236 -17.98 -12.95 8.96
C LEU A 236 -17.91 -13.92 7.78
N VAL A 237 -17.24 -13.53 6.69
CA VAL A 237 -17.06 -14.43 5.54
C VAL A 237 -16.31 -15.68 6.00
N LEU A 238 -16.96 -16.82 5.85
CA LEU A 238 -16.38 -18.12 6.13
C LEU A 238 -15.31 -18.43 5.11
N LEU A 239 -14.12 -18.74 5.62
CA LEU A 239 -13.03 -19.26 4.79
C LEU A 239 -13.23 -20.77 4.66
N ASP A 240 -14.28 -21.20 3.94
CA ASP A 240 -14.57 -22.61 3.74
C ASP A 240 -13.68 -23.21 2.64
N GLY A 241 -13.25 -24.46 2.85
CA GLY A 241 -12.43 -25.18 1.89
C GLY A 241 -11.54 -26.24 2.55
N LEU A 242 -10.97 -27.12 1.75
CA LEU A 242 -10.14 -28.26 2.18
C LEU A 242 -8.85 -27.91 2.94
N ASN A 243 -8.47 -26.63 2.96
CA ASN A 243 -7.25 -26.13 3.59
C ASN A 243 -7.51 -25.13 4.73
N VAL A 244 -8.66 -25.22 5.39
CA VAL A 244 -8.96 -24.39 6.56
C VAL A 244 -8.47 -25.10 7.81
N SER A 245 -7.51 -24.52 8.48
CA SER A 245 -7.05 -24.99 9.79
C SER A 245 -7.36 -23.92 10.85
N SER A 246 -7.75 -24.35 12.03
CA SER A 246 -7.79 -23.50 13.22
C SER A 246 -6.47 -23.66 13.94
N GLU A 247 -5.65 -22.62 14.02
CA GLU A 247 -4.57 -22.60 14.98
C GLU A 247 -5.11 -22.18 16.33
N TYR A 248 -4.87 -22.97 17.27
CA TYR A 248 -4.57 -23.04 18.69
C TYR A 248 -5.39 -24.14 19.35
N GLU A 249 -4.87 -25.33 19.31
CA GLU A 249 -4.97 -26.24 20.45
C GLU A 249 -3.67 -26.04 21.25
N ASP A 250 -3.83 -25.55 22.47
CA ASP A 250 -2.92 -25.33 23.60
C ASP A 250 -1.45 -25.74 23.49
#